data_01b57bffddd4302234b0f4e341fd5f74
#
_entry.id   01b57bffddd4302234b0f4e341fd5f74
#
_cell.length_a   1.000
_cell.length_b   1.000
_cell.length_c   1.000
_cell.angle_alpha   90.00
_cell.angle_beta   90.00
_cell.angle_gamma   90.00
#
_symmetry.space_group_name_H-M   'P 1'
#
loop_
_entity.id
_entity.type
_entity.pdbx_description
1 polymer ?
#
loop_
_entity_poly.entity_id
_entity_poly.type
_entity_poly.pdbx_seq_one_letter_code
_entity_poly.pdbx_strand_id
1 'polypeptide(L)'
;ILLPILGIILLLGIFIMPPSSPFSYSAMTRVEHLHDLSPGFYPRGVLDDIAERGGNHRIFNYFNWGGAFIWRLYPQERVFIDQRNDCYPIEVFRDYFAVHRLERDWSAVLDRWNIDFVAYPVDSRVTKALEKDPGWKAVYTDHQAALYSRVAQETAVDKVATR
;
A
#
# COMPACT_ATOMS: atom_id res chain seq x y z
N ILE A 1 -23.42 -11.87 -44.10
CA ILE A 1 -23.67 -13.07 -43.27
C ILE A 1 -22.36 -13.73 -42.80
N LEU A 2 -21.26 -13.70 -43.59
CA LEU A 2 -19.98 -14.32 -43.22
C LEU A 2 -19.26 -13.61 -42.07
N LEU A 3 -19.28 -12.28 -42.01
CA LEU A 3 -18.61 -11.48 -40.97
C LEU A 3 -19.10 -11.77 -39.54
N PRO A 4 -20.41 -11.83 -39.24
CA PRO A 4 -20.86 -12.13 -37.87
C PRO A 4 -20.56 -13.58 -37.46
N ILE A 5 -20.55 -14.51 -38.40
CA ILE A 5 -20.18 -15.92 -38.13
C ILE A 5 -18.71 -16.04 -37.75
N LEU A 6 -17.82 -15.33 -38.46
CA LEU A 6 -16.39 -15.28 -38.14
C LEU A 6 -16.13 -14.68 -36.75
N GLY A 7 -16.88 -13.63 -36.38
CA GLY A 7 -16.82 -13.02 -35.08
C GLY A 7 -17.23 -13.97 -33.95
N ILE A 8 -18.28 -14.76 -34.16
CA ILE A 8 -18.74 -15.74 -33.17
C ILE A 8 -17.71 -16.86 -33.01
N ILE A 9 -17.10 -17.34 -34.10
CA ILE A 9 -16.06 -18.39 -34.07
C ILE A 9 -14.81 -17.88 -33.31
N LEU A 10 -14.40 -16.62 -33.51
CA LEU A 10 -13.30 -16.02 -32.77
C LEU A 10 -13.60 -15.91 -31.28
N LEU A 11 -14.80 -15.49 -30.91
CA LEU A 11 -15.23 -15.41 -29.52
C LEU A 11 -15.28 -16.78 -28.84
N LEU A 12 -15.84 -17.79 -29.53
CA LEU A 12 -15.85 -19.14 -29.01
C LEU A 12 -14.44 -19.74 -28.90
N GLY A 13 -13.54 -19.38 -29.81
CA GLY A 13 -12.14 -19.80 -29.79
C GLY A 13 -11.43 -19.36 -28.48
N ILE A 14 -11.75 -18.19 -27.95
CA ILE A 14 -11.19 -17.67 -26.67
C ILE A 14 -11.63 -18.53 -25.48
N PHE A 15 -12.86 -19.05 -25.49
CA PHE A 15 -13.38 -19.95 -24.45
C PHE A 15 -12.85 -21.38 -24.52
N ILE A 16 -12.46 -21.84 -25.73
CA ILE A 16 -11.99 -23.21 -25.98
C ILE A 16 -10.46 -23.30 -25.83
N MET A 17 -9.75 -22.16 -25.77
CA MET A 17 -8.30 -22.15 -25.61
C MET A 17 -7.87 -22.79 -24.28
N PRO A 18 -6.78 -23.57 -24.29
CA PRO A 18 -6.27 -24.19 -23.07
C PRO A 18 -5.89 -23.11 -22.02
N PRO A 19 -6.06 -23.40 -20.72
CA PRO A 19 -5.77 -22.43 -19.63
C PRO A 19 -4.34 -21.87 -19.64
N SER A 20 -3.42 -22.57 -20.28
CA SER A 20 -2.02 -22.15 -20.47
C SER A 20 -1.82 -21.09 -21.56
N SER A 21 -2.84 -20.81 -22.37
CA SER A 21 -2.76 -19.78 -23.40
C SER A 21 -2.93 -18.38 -22.79
N PRO A 22 -2.06 -17.41 -23.14
CA PRO A 22 -2.21 -16.04 -22.66
C PRO A 22 -3.48 -15.34 -23.16
N PHE A 23 -4.13 -15.89 -24.18
CA PHE A 23 -5.38 -15.37 -24.75
C PHE A 23 -6.62 -16.14 -24.30
N SER A 24 -6.51 -17.11 -23.37
CA SER A 24 -7.69 -17.83 -22.84
C SER A 24 -8.49 -16.92 -21.91
N TYR A 25 -9.82 -17.09 -21.89
CA TYR A 25 -10.69 -16.40 -20.94
C TYR A 25 -10.24 -16.60 -19.49
N SER A 26 -9.82 -17.83 -19.15
CA SER A 26 -9.31 -18.17 -17.83
C SER A 26 -7.98 -17.46 -17.49
N ALA A 27 -7.14 -17.16 -18.48
CA ALA A 27 -5.93 -16.35 -18.25
C ALA A 27 -6.28 -14.88 -18.04
N MET A 28 -7.24 -14.33 -18.79
CA MET A 28 -7.68 -12.94 -18.66
C MET A 28 -8.46 -12.68 -17.36
N THR A 29 -9.16 -13.68 -16.82
CA THR A 29 -9.95 -13.57 -15.57
C THR A 29 -9.19 -14.04 -14.33
N ARG A 30 -8.00 -14.59 -14.49
CA ARG A 30 -7.21 -15.10 -13.38
C ARG A 30 -6.59 -13.95 -12.59
N VAL A 31 -7.37 -13.41 -11.66
CA VAL A 31 -6.95 -12.40 -10.69
C VAL A 31 -5.80 -12.90 -9.80
N GLU A 32 -5.62 -14.21 -9.70
CA GLU A 32 -4.51 -14.86 -8.98
C GLU A 32 -3.12 -14.43 -9.49
N HIS A 33 -3.00 -14.07 -10.77
CA HIS A 33 -1.75 -13.53 -11.32
C HIS A 33 -1.40 -12.11 -10.87
N LEU A 34 -2.31 -11.40 -10.20
CA LEU A 34 -1.93 -10.16 -9.51
C LEU A 34 -0.96 -10.42 -8.35
N HIS A 35 -0.93 -11.65 -7.81
CA HIS A 35 0.13 -12.09 -6.91
C HIS A 35 1.50 -12.23 -7.61
N ASP A 36 1.50 -12.39 -8.92
CA ASP A 36 2.71 -12.51 -9.75
C ASP A 36 3.16 -11.21 -10.42
N LEU A 37 2.49 -10.10 -10.16
CA LEU A 37 2.94 -8.81 -10.62
C LEU A 37 4.33 -8.52 -10.04
N SER A 38 5.31 -8.77 -10.86
CA SER A 38 6.75 -8.56 -10.69
C SER A 38 7.26 -8.76 -9.25
N PRO A 39 7.89 -9.92 -8.95
CA PRO A 39 8.62 -10.10 -7.70
C PRO A 39 9.53 -8.87 -7.51
N GLY A 40 9.33 -8.13 -6.41
CA GLY A 40 10.13 -6.95 -6.11
C GLY A 40 9.49 -5.59 -6.44
N PHE A 41 8.34 -5.50 -7.12
CA PHE A 41 7.68 -4.22 -7.33
C PHE A 41 6.80 -3.80 -6.14
N TYR A 42 6.11 -4.75 -5.50
CA TYR A 42 5.25 -4.48 -4.35
C TYR A 42 5.80 -5.10 -3.07
N PRO A 43 5.69 -4.43 -1.91
CA PRO A 43 6.21 -4.89 -0.62
C PRO A 43 5.29 -5.95 -0.01
N ARG A 44 5.34 -7.18 -0.53
CA ARG A 44 4.47 -8.28 -0.09
C ARG A 44 4.57 -8.53 1.41
N GLY A 45 5.79 -8.58 1.95
CA GLY A 45 6.00 -8.83 3.36
C GLY A 45 5.36 -7.78 4.26
N VAL A 46 5.45 -6.49 3.90
CA VAL A 46 4.76 -5.42 4.62
C VAL A 46 3.25 -5.54 4.52
N LEU A 47 2.73 -5.89 3.34
CA LEU A 47 1.28 -6.07 3.13
C LEU A 47 0.72 -7.23 3.96
N ASP A 48 1.45 -8.35 4.00
CA ASP A 48 1.06 -9.52 4.78
C ASP A 48 1.16 -9.25 6.28
N ASP A 49 2.23 -8.59 6.75
CA ASP A 49 2.40 -8.18 8.14
C ASP A 49 1.25 -7.26 8.62
N ILE A 50 0.86 -6.25 7.82
CA ILE A 50 -0.26 -5.38 8.16
C ILE A 50 -1.58 -6.18 8.19
N ALA A 51 -1.81 -7.04 7.20
CA ALA A 51 -3.03 -7.85 7.13
C ALA A 51 -3.16 -8.81 8.32
N GLU A 52 -2.05 -9.40 8.78
CA GLU A 52 -2.02 -10.29 9.95
C GLU A 52 -2.26 -9.55 11.27
N ARG A 53 -1.75 -8.32 11.41
CA ARG A 53 -2.02 -7.48 12.58
C ARG A 53 -3.50 -7.14 12.70
N GLY A 54 -4.17 -6.96 11.57
CA GLY A 54 -5.54 -6.46 11.52
C GLY A 54 -5.65 -5.05 12.10
N GLY A 55 -6.86 -4.49 12.11
CA GLY A 55 -7.12 -3.21 12.73
C GLY A 55 -7.89 -2.26 11.84
N ASN A 56 -7.74 -0.97 12.08
CA ASN A 56 -8.30 0.12 11.28
C ASN A 56 -7.31 1.28 11.34
N HIS A 57 -6.17 1.09 10.71
CA HIS A 57 -5.06 2.02 10.80
C HIS A 57 -5.04 2.98 9.61
N ARG A 58 -4.41 4.12 9.81
CA ARG A 58 -4.08 5.08 8.76
C ARG A 58 -2.63 4.89 8.38
N ILE A 59 -2.40 4.50 7.12
CA ILE A 59 -1.09 4.13 6.62
C ILE A 59 -0.57 5.22 5.69
N PHE A 60 0.54 5.86 6.06
CA PHE A 60 1.31 6.68 5.12
C PHE A 60 2.18 5.76 4.27
N ASN A 61 1.83 5.61 3.02
CA ASN A 61 2.46 4.65 2.11
C ASN A 61 3.30 5.34 1.03
N TYR A 62 4.30 4.63 0.52
CA TYR A 62 4.97 5.06 -0.71
C TYR A 62 3.97 5.10 -1.87
N PHE A 63 3.96 6.19 -2.65
CA PHE A 63 2.97 6.49 -3.68
C PHE A 63 2.71 5.33 -4.65
N ASN A 64 3.80 4.72 -5.16
CA ASN A 64 3.68 3.64 -6.14
C ASN A 64 3.07 2.35 -5.59
N TRP A 65 2.95 2.21 -4.29
CA TRP A 65 2.39 1.03 -3.63
C TRP A 65 0.91 1.17 -3.28
N GLY A 66 0.36 2.40 -3.35
CA GLY A 66 -0.99 2.71 -2.87
C GLY A 66 -2.07 1.81 -3.43
N GLY A 67 -2.04 1.53 -4.74
CA GLY A 67 -3.00 0.61 -5.38
C GLY A 67 -2.96 -0.80 -4.81
N ALA A 68 -1.76 -1.36 -4.58
CA ALA A 68 -1.60 -2.68 -3.98
C ALA A 68 -2.06 -2.71 -2.51
N PHE A 69 -1.81 -1.64 -1.77
CA PHE A 69 -2.29 -1.48 -0.39
C PHE A 69 -3.81 -1.42 -0.33
N ILE A 70 -4.47 -0.65 -1.19
CA ILE A 70 -5.94 -0.63 -1.28
C ILE A 70 -6.45 -2.02 -1.62
N TRP A 71 -5.90 -2.66 -2.66
CA TRP A 71 -6.33 -3.97 -3.10
C TRP A 71 -6.28 -5.04 -2.01
N ARG A 72 -5.19 -5.06 -1.23
CA ARG A 72 -4.94 -6.10 -0.22
C ARG A 72 -5.58 -5.81 1.13
N LEU A 73 -5.72 -4.54 1.52
CA LEU A 73 -6.03 -4.13 2.88
C LEU A 73 -7.39 -3.44 3.05
N TYR A 74 -8.05 -3.04 1.95
CA TYR A 74 -9.40 -2.45 2.02
C TYR A 74 -10.45 -3.52 2.39
N PRO A 75 -11.47 -3.18 3.20
CA PRO A 75 -11.80 -1.87 3.77
C PRO A 75 -11.18 -1.60 5.14
N GLN A 76 -10.41 -2.50 5.70
CA GLN A 76 -9.93 -2.43 7.09
C GLN A 76 -8.93 -1.29 7.27
N GLU A 77 -7.99 -1.15 6.34
CA GLU A 77 -6.92 -0.16 6.45
C GLU A 77 -7.16 1.04 5.52
N ARG A 78 -6.64 2.21 5.91
CA ARG A 78 -6.76 3.45 5.12
C ARG A 78 -5.40 3.89 4.63
N VAL A 79 -5.21 3.85 3.32
CA VAL A 79 -3.99 4.34 2.68
C VAL A 79 -4.04 5.85 2.47
N PHE A 80 -2.89 6.51 2.54
CA PHE A 80 -2.80 7.96 2.41
C PHE A 80 -3.01 8.41 0.96
N ILE A 81 -2.38 7.73 -0.01
CA ILE A 81 -2.40 8.12 -1.42
C ILE A 81 -2.15 6.92 -2.35
N ASP A 82 -2.72 6.98 -3.54
CA ASP A 82 -2.44 6.04 -4.64
C ASP A 82 -2.28 6.78 -5.99
N GLN A 83 -2.12 6.03 -7.06
CA GLN A 83 -1.86 6.56 -8.40
C GLN A 83 -3.09 7.20 -9.10
N ARG A 84 -4.26 7.22 -8.47
CA ARG A 84 -5.48 7.85 -9.01
C ARG A 84 -5.46 9.36 -8.73
N ASN A 85 -4.60 10.06 -9.44
CA ASN A 85 -4.29 11.47 -9.21
C ASN A 85 -5.52 12.38 -9.16
N ASP A 86 -6.55 12.09 -9.97
CA ASP A 86 -7.76 12.90 -10.06
C ASP A 86 -8.70 12.76 -8.84
N CYS A 87 -8.44 11.78 -7.97
CA CYS A 87 -9.29 11.51 -6.80
C CYS A 87 -8.86 12.29 -5.55
N TYR A 88 -7.72 12.99 -5.59
CA TYR A 88 -7.14 13.64 -4.41
C TYR A 88 -7.10 15.15 -4.55
N PRO A 89 -7.49 15.90 -3.50
CA PRO A 89 -7.25 17.34 -3.43
C PRO A 89 -5.75 17.66 -3.45
N ILE A 90 -5.40 18.85 -3.93
CA ILE A 90 -4.00 19.29 -4.04
C ILE A 90 -3.28 19.29 -2.67
N GLU A 91 -4.02 19.48 -1.59
CA GLU A 91 -3.49 19.46 -0.21
C GLU A 91 -2.90 18.09 0.14
N VAL A 92 -3.51 16.99 -0.28
CA VAL A 92 -3.01 15.63 -0.05
C VAL A 92 -1.66 15.44 -0.73
N PHE A 93 -1.52 15.91 -1.97
CA PHE A 93 -0.23 15.86 -2.68
C PHE A 93 0.82 16.72 -2.02
N ARG A 94 0.48 17.94 -1.61
CA ARG A 94 1.39 18.82 -0.89
C ARG A 94 1.90 18.15 0.38
N ASP A 95 1.00 17.58 1.17
CA ASP A 95 1.32 16.90 2.42
C ASP A 95 2.15 15.63 2.17
N TYR A 96 1.79 14.85 1.14
CA TYR A 96 2.60 13.72 0.73
C TYR A 96 4.05 14.12 0.39
N PHE A 97 4.21 15.15 -0.44
CA PHE A 97 5.55 15.60 -0.83
C PHE A 97 6.32 16.24 0.30
N ALA A 98 5.66 16.91 1.26
CA ALA A 98 6.31 17.42 2.46
C ALA A 98 6.99 16.29 3.24
N VAL A 99 6.32 15.16 3.44
CA VAL A 99 6.90 13.98 4.09
C VAL A 99 7.94 13.31 3.18
N HIS A 100 7.62 13.08 1.90
CA HIS A 100 8.49 12.39 0.96
C HIS A 100 9.87 13.09 0.79
N ARG A 101 9.88 14.42 0.83
CA ARG A 101 11.08 15.25 0.70
C ARG A 101 11.72 15.59 2.04
N LEU A 102 11.10 15.22 3.17
CA LEU A 102 11.50 15.61 4.52
C LEU A 102 11.59 17.13 4.65
N GLU A 103 10.55 17.84 4.24
CA GLU A 103 10.44 19.28 4.45
C GLU A 103 10.36 19.58 5.96
N ARG A 104 10.57 20.84 6.35
CA ARG A 104 10.79 21.24 7.75
C ARG A 104 9.76 20.66 8.75
N ASP A 105 8.50 20.55 8.33
CA ASP A 105 7.39 20.16 9.20
C ASP A 105 6.82 18.76 8.83
N TRP A 106 7.64 17.88 8.24
CA TRP A 106 7.19 16.56 7.73
C TRP A 106 6.54 15.69 8.82
N SER A 107 7.07 15.70 10.05
CA SER A 107 6.50 14.91 11.16
C SER A 107 5.14 15.44 11.59
N ALA A 108 4.95 16.76 11.62
CA ALA A 108 3.66 17.40 11.91
C ALA A 108 2.58 17.05 10.89
N VAL A 109 2.96 16.72 9.64
CA VAL A 109 2.03 16.20 8.65
C VAL A 109 1.50 14.83 9.08
N LEU A 110 2.37 13.92 9.50
CA LEU A 110 1.98 12.59 9.99
C LEU A 110 1.07 12.68 11.22
N ASP A 111 1.32 13.65 12.10
CA ASP A 111 0.49 13.90 13.29
C ASP A 111 -0.89 14.44 12.90
N ARG A 112 -0.94 15.43 12.03
CA ARG A 112 -2.21 16.03 11.55
C ARG A 112 -3.14 15.00 10.89
N TRP A 113 -2.58 14.05 10.17
CA TRP A 113 -3.33 12.99 9.51
C TRP A 113 -3.59 11.79 10.44
N ASN A 114 -3.12 11.82 11.70
CA ASN A 114 -3.21 10.71 12.65
C ASN A 114 -2.69 9.41 12.02
N ILE A 115 -1.50 9.45 11.46
CA ILE A 115 -0.89 8.27 10.82
C ILE A 115 -0.42 7.30 11.89
N ASP A 116 -0.84 6.04 11.77
CA ASP A 116 -0.49 4.95 12.68
C ASP A 116 0.73 4.17 12.16
N PHE A 117 0.80 3.95 10.84
CA PHE A 117 1.89 3.26 10.19
C PHE A 117 2.49 4.07 9.05
N VAL A 118 3.80 3.93 8.88
CA VAL A 118 4.51 4.42 7.69
C VAL A 118 5.15 3.23 6.98
N ALA A 119 4.75 2.98 5.73
CA ALA A 119 5.26 1.91 4.88
C ALA A 119 6.04 2.49 3.70
N TYR A 120 7.36 2.34 3.69
CA TYR A 120 8.24 2.98 2.73
C TYR A 120 9.40 2.08 2.31
N PRO A 121 10.06 2.35 1.13
CA PRO A 121 11.27 1.63 0.74
C PRO A 121 12.36 1.70 1.81
N VAL A 122 12.99 0.54 2.10
CA VAL A 122 13.93 0.37 3.20
C VAL A 122 15.11 1.35 3.16
N ASP A 123 15.64 1.68 1.98
CA ASP A 123 16.78 2.59 1.82
C ASP A 123 16.38 4.04 1.58
N SER A 124 15.13 4.40 1.79
CA SER A 124 14.64 5.74 1.52
C SER A 124 15.13 6.76 2.56
N ARG A 125 15.08 8.04 2.19
CA ARG A 125 15.36 9.12 3.13
C ARG A 125 14.33 9.19 4.26
N VAL A 126 13.08 8.79 3.98
CA VAL A 126 11.97 8.77 4.95
C VAL A 126 12.23 7.72 6.02
N THR A 127 12.58 6.49 5.65
CA THR A 127 12.92 5.44 6.62
C THR A 127 14.09 5.82 7.51
N LYS A 128 15.15 6.39 6.91
CA LYS A 128 16.32 6.89 7.68
C LYS A 128 15.99 8.06 8.64
N ALA A 129 14.96 8.83 8.33
CA ALA A 129 14.48 9.87 9.24
C ALA A 129 13.66 9.26 10.39
N LEU A 130 12.78 8.30 10.09
CA LEU A 130 11.97 7.59 11.08
C LEU A 130 12.82 6.79 12.06
N GLU A 131 13.94 6.19 11.63
CA GLU A 131 14.88 5.49 12.50
C GLU A 131 15.45 6.37 13.62
N LYS A 132 15.54 7.69 13.37
CA LYS A 132 16.09 8.67 14.32
C LYS A 132 15.00 9.35 15.15
N ASP A 133 13.75 9.15 14.80
CA ASP A 133 12.60 9.75 15.47
C ASP A 133 12.08 8.82 16.57
N PRO A 134 12.16 9.19 17.86
CA PRO A 134 11.70 8.34 18.95
C PRO A 134 10.18 8.11 18.97
N GLY A 135 9.42 8.88 18.21
CA GLY A 135 7.98 8.69 18.01
C GLY A 135 7.61 7.51 17.12
N TRP A 136 8.61 6.86 16.48
CA TRP A 136 8.40 5.77 15.54
C TRP A 136 9.28 4.57 15.86
N LYS A 137 8.74 3.37 15.63
CA LYS A 137 9.44 2.11 15.83
C LYS A 137 9.28 1.22 14.60
N ALA A 138 10.39 0.70 14.07
CA ALA A 138 10.33 -0.32 13.04
C ALA A 138 9.68 -1.59 13.61
N VAL A 139 8.63 -2.07 12.95
CA VAL A 139 7.88 -3.28 13.34
C VAL A 139 8.00 -4.40 12.32
N TYR A 140 8.37 -4.06 11.09
CA TYR A 140 8.72 -5.00 10.03
C TYR A 140 9.78 -4.39 9.13
N THR A 141 10.70 -5.18 8.63
CA THR A 141 11.69 -4.76 7.62
C THR A 141 12.14 -5.96 6.81
N ASP A 142 12.20 -5.80 5.50
CA ASP A 142 12.80 -6.75 4.57
C ASP A 142 13.75 -6.03 3.59
N HIS A 143 14.20 -6.73 2.54
CA HIS A 143 15.11 -6.17 1.53
C HIS A 143 14.50 -5.05 0.66
N GLN A 144 13.18 -4.90 0.65
CA GLN A 144 12.46 -3.96 -0.19
C GLN A 144 11.85 -2.81 0.60
N ALA A 145 11.27 -3.10 1.77
CA ALA A 145 10.42 -2.18 2.51
C ALA A 145 10.59 -2.27 4.01
N ALA A 146 10.27 -1.18 4.69
CA ALA A 146 10.15 -1.12 6.13
C ALA A 146 8.79 -0.57 6.53
N LEU A 147 8.23 -1.11 7.61
CA LEU A 147 7.02 -0.65 8.27
C LEU A 147 7.39 -0.09 9.64
N TYR A 148 7.02 1.15 9.85
CA TYR A 148 7.15 1.83 11.13
C TYR A 148 5.77 2.01 11.76
N SER A 149 5.66 1.70 13.03
CA SER A 149 4.49 1.98 13.84
C SER A 149 4.76 3.21 14.72
N ARG A 150 3.73 4.01 14.91
CA ARG A 150 3.77 5.08 15.90
C ARG A 150 3.93 4.47 17.29
N VAL A 151 4.85 5.01 18.07
CA VAL A 151 4.97 4.67 19.50
C VAL A 151 3.80 5.33 20.21
N ALA A 152 2.94 4.54 20.87
CA ALA A 152 1.87 5.09 21.69
C ALA A 152 2.51 6.02 22.74
N GLN A 153 2.13 7.28 22.74
CA GLN A 153 2.49 8.18 23.85
C GLN A 153 1.80 7.62 25.08
N GLU A 154 2.57 7.14 26.03
CA GLU A 154 2.09 6.77 27.36
C GLU A 154 1.43 8.02 27.95
N THR A 155 0.10 8.07 27.83
CA THR A 155 -0.67 9.19 28.37
C THR A 155 -0.39 9.25 29.86
N ALA A 156 -0.04 10.44 30.36
CA ALA A 156 0.32 10.69 31.74
C ALA A 156 -0.74 10.29 32.78
N VAL A 157 -1.86 9.72 32.33
CA VAL A 157 -2.96 9.20 33.12
C VAL A 157 -2.63 7.84 33.77
N ASP A 158 -1.79 7.00 33.13
CA ASP A 158 -1.43 5.70 33.70
C ASP A 158 -0.41 5.77 34.84
N LYS A 159 0.29 6.90 35.00
CA LYS A 159 1.20 7.12 36.14
C LYS A 159 0.52 7.43 37.47
N VAL A 160 -0.78 7.70 37.47
CA VAL A 160 -1.54 8.01 38.69
C VAL A 160 -2.20 6.77 39.29
N ALA A 161 -2.37 5.70 38.53
CA ALA A 161 -3.03 4.46 38.98
C ALA A 161 -2.08 3.46 39.68
N THR A 162 -0.76 3.76 39.77
CA THR A 162 0.24 2.87 40.38
C THR A 162 0.97 3.50 41.59
N ARG A 163 0.29 4.38 42.30
CA ARG A 163 0.76 4.89 43.61
C ARG A 163 -0.25 4.62 44.70
#